data_824efe100b1b0b0f4761290ae2f7a6fe
#
_entry.id   824efe100b1b0b0f4761290ae2f7a6fe
#
_cell.length_a   1.000
_cell.length_b   1.000
_cell.length_c   1.000
_cell.angle_alpha   90.00
_cell.angle_beta   90.00
_cell.angle_gamma   90.00
#
_symmetry.space_group_name_H-M   'P 1'
#
loop_
_entity.id
_entity.type
_entity.pdbx_description
1 polymer ?
#
loop_
_entity_poly.entity_id
_entity_poly.type
_entity_poly.pdbx_seq_one_letter_code
_entity_poly.pdbx_strand_id
1 'polypeptide(L)'
;MKKLIIIIILVSSISARGQKIELIESFIGYTQKSEIISFTPNPQLIMSGDYSGGLNLWDLKKQKLIKKINAHQQSINNITFHSKKNIFITCSNDSTIKLWSLHSNKMLDSLKIQDIPTLTLFREKNNSYFICTKSGLILEKKTRNKNIKIVANINNVINDAICTVDEKHIITCDDESIKIISLESGSIISEIKNPYSSYFLKIGIYSDDILISWSENGMISYWDINSQSVITEIRAKNAYNKLLMNDYSEIILSGYYNDRPLVINLKEIKLEKKYSENMIVVNTFLSSLDQNFLVSADMNHRHRLMKLKEVNFTPLVIQERQLQGDKFFEVKSRYIMVNIWDDEKVDGDTLSINFNGKWILKNHHLTKEKKTLLLPLKKNQENEIIFHAENLGSEPPNTAAVQLEYDNGIKKDFTMRSNFDANGIIRIFQKE
;
A
#
# COMPACT_ATOMS: atom_id res chain seq x y z
N MET A 1 -6.00 24.85 33.65
CA MET A 1 -4.74 24.11 33.53
C MET A 1 -5.10 22.62 33.44
N LYS A 2 -5.17 22.05 32.23
CA LYS A 2 -5.41 20.60 32.05
C LYS A 2 -4.07 19.90 32.07
N LYS A 3 -3.85 19.03 33.04
CA LYS A 3 -2.63 18.26 33.21
C LYS A 3 -2.45 17.33 31.98
N LEU A 4 -1.31 17.48 31.35
CA LEU A 4 -0.82 16.55 30.30
C LEU A 4 -0.52 15.20 30.98
N ILE A 5 -1.31 14.18 30.71
CA ILE A 5 -0.99 12.82 31.15
C ILE A 5 -0.20 12.18 30.03
N ILE A 6 1.12 12.10 30.20
CA ILE A 6 2.01 11.31 29.34
C ILE A 6 1.88 9.86 29.81
N ILE A 7 1.28 9.02 29.00
CA ILE A 7 1.29 7.57 29.24
C ILE A 7 2.42 6.99 28.40
N ILE A 8 3.56 6.73 29.06
CA ILE A 8 4.64 5.93 28.50
C ILE A 8 4.20 4.47 28.64
N ILE A 9 3.84 3.82 27.54
CA ILE A 9 3.60 2.38 27.55
C ILE A 9 4.90 1.70 27.10
N LEU A 10 5.65 1.19 28.06
CA LEU A 10 6.75 0.28 27.83
C LEU A 10 6.16 -1.06 27.37
N VAL A 11 6.30 -1.40 26.11
CA VAL A 11 5.93 -2.71 25.60
C VAL A 11 7.11 -3.66 25.80
N SER A 12 6.94 -4.63 26.70
CA SER A 12 7.88 -5.72 26.86
C SER A 12 8.01 -6.54 25.57
N SER A 13 9.23 -6.79 25.18
CA SER A 13 9.63 -7.50 23.98
C SER A 13 9.22 -8.97 24.04
N ILE A 14 8.28 -9.40 23.19
CA ILE A 14 8.17 -10.80 22.79
C ILE A 14 8.82 -10.91 21.42
N SER A 15 9.92 -11.66 21.39
CA SER A 15 10.73 -11.93 20.22
C SER A 15 9.94 -12.77 19.21
N ALA A 16 9.52 -12.10 18.13
CA ALA A 16 9.12 -12.77 16.91
C ALA A 16 9.67 -11.96 15.74
N ARG A 17 10.45 -12.60 14.88
CA ARG A 17 11.17 -12.03 13.76
C ARG A 17 10.20 -11.53 12.69
N GLY A 18 9.83 -10.28 12.76
CA GLY A 18 9.04 -9.49 11.82
C GLY A 18 9.30 -8.03 12.12
N GLN A 19 8.98 -7.10 11.25
CA GLN A 19 9.11 -5.68 11.52
C GLN A 19 8.43 -5.35 12.85
N LYS A 20 9.17 -4.79 13.79
CA LYS A 20 8.67 -4.44 15.12
C LYS A 20 8.13 -3.02 15.05
N ILE A 21 6.81 -2.87 15.18
CA ILE A 21 6.22 -1.55 15.36
C ILE A 21 6.46 -1.12 16.81
N GLU A 22 7.18 -0.05 17.00
CA GLU A 22 7.40 0.57 18.30
C GLU A 22 6.54 1.82 18.39
N LEU A 23 5.65 1.87 19.39
CA LEU A 23 4.89 3.08 19.69
C LEU A 23 5.85 4.09 20.31
N ILE A 24 6.18 5.17 19.60
CA ILE A 24 7.12 6.18 20.07
C ILE A 24 6.42 7.12 21.03
N GLU A 25 5.20 7.56 20.70
CA GLU A 25 4.45 8.50 21.53
C GLU A 25 2.99 8.64 21.07
N SER A 26 2.10 9.02 21.97
CA SER A 26 0.75 9.46 21.61
C SER A 26 0.59 10.93 21.92
N PHE A 27 0.15 11.72 20.96
CA PHE A 27 -0.21 13.10 21.24
C PHE A 27 -1.73 13.28 21.20
N ILE A 28 -2.22 14.07 22.13
CA ILE A 28 -3.65 14.37 22.28
C ILE A 28 -3.91 15.69 21.56
N GLY A 29 -4.66 15.61 20.48
CA GLY A 29 -5.15 16.81 19.86
C GLY A 29 -6.51 16.51 19.30
N TYR A 30 -7.57 16.88 19.85
CA TYR A 30 -8.66 17.56 19.36
C TYR A 30 -10.04 17.27 19.85
N THR A 31 -10.87 18.19 19.79
CA THR A 31 -12.24 18.25 20.25
C THR A 31 -13.27 17.83 19.21
N GLN A 32 -12.85 17.48 17.96
CA GLN A 32 -13.73 17.04 16.89
C GLN A 32 -13.13 15.85 16.15
N LYS A 33 -13.97 14.94 15.73
CA LYS A 33 -13.60 13.69 15.06
C LYS A 33 -12.87 13.97 13.73
N SER A 34 -11.65 13.48 13.60
CA SER A 34 -10.92 13.54 12.32
C SER A 34 -11.42 12.43 11.40
N GLU A 35 -11.80 12.81 10.18
CA GLU A 35 -12.23 11.88 9.13
C GLU A 35 -11.06 11.40 8.28
N ILE A 36 -10.14 12.31 7.96
CA ILE A 36 -9.03 12.05 7.06
C ILE A 36 -7.72 12.58 7.63
N ILE A 37 -6.66 11.82 7.42
CA ILE A 37 -5.28 12.24 7.68
C ILE A 37 -4.47 11.99 6.42
N SER A 38 -3.50 12.86 6.14
CA SER A 38 -2.54 12.69 5.06
C SER A 38 -1.14 13.18 5.46
N PHE A 39 -0.09 12.46 5.06
CA PHE A 39 1.27 12.98 5.13
C PHE A 39 1.44 14.12 4.14
N THR A 40 2.13 15.16 4.56
CA THR A 40 2.63 16.16 3.61
C THR A 40 3.87 15.58 2.89
N PRO A 41 4.35 16.19 1.81
CA PRO A 41 5.65 15.83 1.23
C PRO A 41 6.83 15.89 2.20
N ASN A 42 6.70 16.64 3.28
CA ASN A 42 7.62 16.53 4.43
C ASN A 42 7.11 15.45 5.40
N PRO A 43 7.81 14.31 5.56
CA PRO A 43 7.35 13.21 6.38
C PRO A 43 7.27 13.52 7.88
N GLN A 44 7.81 14.66 8.32
CA GLN A 44 7.66 15.13 9.71
C GLN A 44 6.36 15.89 9.97
N LEU A 45 5.56 16.15 8.94
CA LEU A 45 4.31 16.88 9.02
C LEU A 45 3.15 16.07 8.51
N ILE A 46 2.04 16.07 9.24
CA ILE A 46 0.77 15.52 8.78
C ILE A 46 -0.30 16.60 8.77
N MET A 47 -1.31 16.38 7.95
CA MET A 47 -2.50 17.19 7.86
C MET A 47 -3.73 16.33 8.11
N SER A 48 -4.62 16.81 8.99
CA SER A 48 -5.89 16.13 9.25
C SER A 48 -7.07 17.04 8.93
N GLY A 49 -8.12 16.46 8.37
CA GLY A 49 -9.41 17.07 8.13
C GLY A 49 -10.47 16.56 9.10
N ASP A 50 -11.31 17.44 9.59
CA ASP A 50 -12.37 17.08 10.53
C ASP A 50 -13.79 17.27 9.98
N TYR A 51 -14.79 16.77 10.70
CA TYR A 51 -16.21 16.81 10.33
C TYR A 51 -16.76 18.24 10.20
N SER A 52 -16.18 19.21 10.88
CA SER A 52 -16.62 20.60 10.83
C SER A 52 -15.97 21.39 9.70
N GLY A 53 -15.11 20.76 8.88
CA GLY A 53 -14.38 21.41 7.81
C GLY A 53 -13.08 22.05 8.26
N GLY A 54 -12.62 21.76 9.47
CA GLY A 54 -11.34 22.20 9.99
C GLY A 54 -10.19 21.40 9.39
N LEU A 55 -9.12 22.09 9.01
CA LEU A 55 -7.88 21.51 8.51
C LEU A 55 -6.76 21.80 9.52
N ASN A 56 -6.10 20.77 10.00
CA ASN A 56 -5.14 20.85 11.09
C ASN A 56 -3.77 20.34 10.63
N LEU A 57 -2.72 21.16 10.78
CA LEU A 57 -1.34 20.81 10.47
C LEU A 57 -0.58 20.48 11.75
N TRP A 58 0.08 19.33 11.78
CA TRP A 58 0.77 18.77 12.93
C TRP A 58 2.25 18.55 12.66
N ASP A 59 3.09 18.85 13.65
CA ASP A 59 4.52 18.52 13.67
C ASP A 59 4.71 17.23 14.49
N LEU A 60 5.13 16.14 13.82
CA LEU A 60 5.32 14.84 14.45
C LEU A 60 6.51 14.83 15.41
N LYS A 61 7.58 15.59 15.09
CA LYS A 61 8.76 15.68 15.94
C LYS A 61 8.49 16.46 17.22
N LYS A 62 7.76 17.57 17.10
CA LYS A 62 7.38 18.42 18.23
C LYS A 62 6.09 17.96 18.92
N GLN A 63 5.38 17.01 18.31
CA GLN A 63 4.11 16.45 18.79
C GLN A 63 3.08 17.53 19.14
N LYS A 64 2.93 18.48 18.24
CA LYS A 64 1.99 19.58 18.44
C LYS A 64 1.29 20.03 17.18
N LEU A 65 0.11 20.57 17.38
CA LEU A 65 -0.60 21.31 16.36
C LEU A 65 0.18 22.58 16.01
N ILE A 66 0.57 22.73 14.75
CA ILE A 66 1.24 23.93 14.24
C ILE A 66 0.21 24.97 13.82
N LYS A 67 -0.84 24.52 13.13
CA LYS A 67 -1.82 25.42 12.54
C LYS A 67 -3.19 24.77 12.41
N LYS A 68 -4.23 25.57 12.65
CA LYS A 68 -5.62 25.24 12.35
C LYS A 68 -6.16 26.23 11.31
N ILE A 69 -6.88 25.70 10.32
CA ILE A 69 -7.49 26.46 9.22
C ILE A 69 -8.96 26.05 9.14
N ASN A 70 -9.85 27.03 9.16
CA ASN A 70 -11.26 26.77 8.83
C ASN A 70 -11.37 26.70 7.29
N ALA A 71 -11.18 25.49 6.76
CA ALA A 71 -11.02 25.27 5.34
C ALA A 71 -12.36 25.14 4.62
N HIS A 72 -13.32 24.46 5.25
CA HIS A 72 -14.62 24.12 4.66
C HIS A 72 -15.75 24.36 5.69
N GLN A 73 -17.00 24.25 5.22
CA GLN A 73 -18.18 24.40 6.09
C GLN A 73 -18.74 23.07 6.59
N GLN A 74 -18.27 21.95 6.00
CA GLN A 74 -18.68 20.60 6.34
C GLN A 74 -17.45 19.67 6.29
N SER A 75 -17.65 18.38 6.59
CA SER A 75 -16.61 17.36 6.63
C SER A 75 -15.69 17.40 5.42
N ILE A 76 -14.38 17.29 5.68
CA ILE A 76 -13.36 17.13 4.64
C ILE A 76 -13.28 15.63 4.28
N ASN A 77 -13.58 15.32 3.02
CA ASN A 77 -13.63 13.95 2.51
C ASN A 77 -12.26 13.45 2.06
N ASN A 78 -11.43 14.35 1.51
CA ASN A 78 -10.11 13.97 1.02
C ASN A 78 -9.11 15.12 1.08
N ILE A 79 -7.83 14.77 1.29
CA ILE A 79 -6.67 15.66 1.25
C ILE A 79 -5.63 14.99 0.37
N THR A 80 -5.24 15.66 -0.73
CA THR A 80 -4.27 15.11 -1.69
C THR A 80 -3.14 16.09 -1.91
N PHE A 81 -1.91 15.65 -1.72
CA PHE A 81 -0.69 16.44 -1.97
C PHE A 81 -0.14 16.18 -3.36
N HIS A 82 0.38 17.23 -3.99
CA HIS A 82 1.18 17.08 -5.21
C HIS A 82 2.58 16.60 -4.83
N SER A 83 3.10 15.57 -5.50
CA SER A 83 4.38 14.94 -5.12
C SER A 83 5.59 15.89 -5.19
N LYS A 84 5.60 16.82 -6.15
CA LYS A 84 6.76 17.70 -6.45
C LYS A 84 6.52 19.19 -6.20
N LYS A 85 5.27 19.63 -6.10
CA LYS A 85 4.93 21.04 -5.92
C LYS A 85 4.39 21.28 -4.51
N ASN A 86 4.68 22.44 -3.96
CA ASN A 86 4.18 22.84 -2.64
C ASN A 86 2.70 23.24 -2.69
N ILE A 87 1.85 22.37 -3.23
CA ILE A 87 0.40 22.54 -3.30
C ILE A 87 -0.33 21.28 -2.86
N PHE A 88 -1.53 21.45 -2.36
CA PHE A 88 -2.44 20.36 -2.03
C PHE A 88 -3.90 20.75 -2.30
N ILE A 89 -4.75 19.75 -2.37
CA ILE A 89 -6.18 19.89 -2.63
C ILE A 89 -6.94 19.30 -1.45
N THR A 90 -8.04 19.95 -1.09
CA THR A 90 -9.06 19.40 -0.20
C THR A 90 -10.40 19.37 -0.89
N CYS A 91 -11.21 18.36 -0.62
CA CYS A 91 -12.62 18.34 -1.02
C CYS A 91 -13.52 18.02 0.18
N SER A 92 -14.76 18.48 0.12
CA SER A 92 -15.66 18.48 1.26
C SER A 92 -17.11 18.20 0.88
N ASN A 93 -17.90 17.76 1.87
CA ASN A 93 -19.35 17.62 1.77
C ASN A 93 -20.06 18.97 1.52
N ASP A 94 -19.36 20.11 1.69
CA ASP A 94 -19.89 21.43 1.34
C ASP A 94 -19.95 21.71 -0.17
N SER A 95 -19.69 20.65 -0.99
CA SER A 95 -19.62 20.68 -2.45
C SER A 95 -18.49 21.56 -3.01
N THR A 96 -17.48 21.85 -2.22
CA THR A 96 -16.33 22.63 -2.67
C THR A 96 -15.04 21.81 -2.73
N ILE A 97 -14.22 22.17 -3.71
CA ILE A 97 -12.83 21.72 -3.86
C ILE A 97 -11.94 22.94 -3.74
N LYS A 98 -10.92 22.88 -2.90
CA LYS A 98 -10.00 24.00 -2.67
C LYS A 98 -8.57 23.59 -2.91
N LEU A 99 -7.86 24.43 -3.67
CA LEU A 99 -6.43 24.32 -3.92
C LEU A 99 -5.67 25.24 -2.97
N TRP A 100 -4.62 24.73 -2.35
CA TRP A 100 -3.86 25.42 -1.30
C TRP A 100 -2.37 25.47 -1.62
N SER A 101 -1.71 26.51 -1.15
CA SER A 101 -0.25 26.54 -1.03
C SER A 101 0.18 25.86 0.26
N LEU A 102 1.01 24.84 0.19
CA LEU A 102 1.55 24.15 1.38
C LEU A 102 2.50 25.06 2.18
N HIS A 103 3.28 25.90 1.49
CA HIS A 103 4.22 26.81 2.13
C HIS A 103 3.53 27.89 2.97
N SER A 104 2.53 28.57 2.39
CA SER A 104 1.83 29.68 3.08
C SER A 104 0.56 29.26 3.80
N ASN A 105 0.05 28.06 3.52
CA ASN A 105 -1.25 27.56 3.93
C ASN A 105 -2.41 28.53 3.53
N LYS A 106 -2.24 29.23 2.41
CA LYS A 106 -3.27 30.10 1.85
C LYS A 106 -4.00 29.37 0.73
N MET A 107 -5.29 29.60 0.64
CA MET A 107 -6.11 29.13 -0.47
C MET A 107 -5.68 29.86 -1.76
N LEU A 108 -5.41 29.09 -2.80
CA LEU A 108 -5.02 29.57 -4.13
C LEU A 108 -6.21 29.63 -5.09
N ASP A 109 -7.12 28.65 -4.98
CA ASP A 109 -8.31 28.55 -5.81
C ASP A 109 -9.41 27.80 -5.06
N SER A 110 -10.66 28.05 -5.46
CA SER A 110 -11.83 27.38 -4.91
C SER A 110 -12.83 27.11 -6.04
N LEU A 111 -13.33 25.91 -6.07
CA LEU A 111 -14.32 25.44 -7.01
C LEU A 111 -15.53 24.90 -6.25
N LYS A 112 -16.74 25.36 -6.62
CA LYS A 112 -18.00 24.77 -6.17
C LYS A 112 -18.60 23.97 -7.31
N ILE A 113 -19.04 22.76 -7.03
CA ILE A 113 -19.74 21.88 -7.99
C ILE A 113 -21.16 21.59 -7.49
N GLN A 114 -22.00 21.02 -8.35
CA GLN A 114 -23.40 20.67 -8.00
C GLN A 114 -23.50 19.35 -7.22
N ASP A 115 -22.42 18.56 -7.21
CA ASP A 115 -22.35 17.25 -6.56
C ASP A 115 -21.41 17.29 -5.36
N ILE A 116 -21.34 16.19 -4.59
CA ILE A 116 -20.45 16.04 -3.46
C ILE A 116 -19.14 15.40 -3.94
N PRO A 117 -18.00 16.11 -3.89
CA PRO A 117 -16.71 15.52 -4.22
C PRO A 117 -16.26 14.57 -3.11
N THR A 118 -15.94 13.33 -3.45
CA THR A 118 -15.53 12.28 -2.52
C THR A 118 -14.02 12.10 -2.48
N LEU A 119 -13.37 12.28 -3.64
CA LEU A 119 -11.95 11.99 -3.83
C LEU A 119 -11.33 12.97 -4.83
N THR A 120 -10.06 13.30 -4.64
CA THR A 120 -9.25 14.08 -5.59
C THR A 120 -7.92 13.39 -5.86
N LEU A 121 -7.39 13.52 -7.08
CA LEU A 121 -6.11 12.95 -7.51
C LEU A 121 -5.37 13.94 -8.38
N PHE A 122 -4.06 14.16 -8.14
CA PHE A 122 -3.25 14.92 -9.08
C PHE A 122 -2.93 14.11 -10.35
N ARG A 123 -2.99 14.80 -11.48
CA ARG A 123 -2.42 14.37 -12.76
C ARG A 123 -1.19 15.24 -13.02
N GLU A 124 -0.03 14.74 -12.61
CA GLU A 124 1.15 15.58 -12.43
C GLU A 124 1.77 16.04 -13.75
N LYS A 125 1.83 15.15 -14.77
CA LYS A 125 2.37 15.46 -16.09
C LYS A 125 1.53 16.53 -16.83
N ASN A 126 0.22 16.57 -16.57
CA ASN A 126 -0.71 17.48 -17.23
C ASN A 126 -1.01 18.76 -16.43
N ASN A 127 -0.44 18.93 -15.24
CA ASN A 127 -0.74 20.02 -14.30
C ASN A 127 -2.25 20.17 -14.04
N SER A 128 -2.95 19.08 -13.89
CA SER A 128 -4.37 18.99 -13.60
C SER A 128 -4.64 18.09 -12.41
N TYR A 129 -5.89 18.01 -12.02
CA TYR A 129 -6.34 17.07 -11.02
C TYR A 129 -7.74 16.55 -11.36
N PHE A 130 -8.00 15.33 -10.95
CA PHE A 130 -9.29 14.71 -11.05
C PHE A 130 -10.10 14.96 -9.79
N ILE A 131 -11.41 15.02 -9.95
CA ILE A 131 -12.41 15.11 -8.90
C ILE A 131 -13.39 13.98 -9.15
N CYS A 132 -13.48 13.03 -8.23
CA CYS A 132 -14.50 12.00 -8.23
C CYS A 132 -15.64 12.43 -7.33
N THR A 133 -16.87 12.17 -7.74
CA THR A 133 -18.06 12.62 -7.03
C THR A 133 -18.92 11.47 -6.55
N LYS A 134 -19.83 11.76 -5.67
CA LYS A 134 -20.77 10.79 -5.10
C LYS A 134 -21.72 10.19 -6.14
N SER A 135 -22.06 10.94 -7.18
CA SER A 135 -22.89 10.43 -8.29
C SER A 135 -22.13 9.62 -9.34
N GLY A 136 -20.79 9.51 -9.22
CA GLY A 136 -19.94 8.76 -10.14
C GLY A 136 -19.34 9.58 -11.27
N LEU A 137 -19.44 10.92 -11.21
CA LEU A 137 -18.76 11.78 -12.17
C LEU A 137 -17.27 11.83 -11.88
N ILE A 138 -16.46 11.77 -12.94
CA ILE A 138 -15.03 12.01 -12.93
C ILE A 138 -14.78 13.28 -13.74
N LEU A 139 -14.33 14.32 -13.04
CA LEU A 139 -14.06 15.62 -13.62
C LEU A 139 -12.55 15.88 -13.65
N GLU A 140 -12.05 16.56 -14.67
CA GLU A 140 -10.66 17.04 -14.72
C GLU A 140 -10.64 18.57 -14.72
N LYS A 141 -9.81 19.14 -13.85
CA LYS A 141 -9.57 20.58 -13.79
C LYS A 141 -8.07 20.87 -13.83
N LYS A 142 -7.63 21.76 -14.73
CA LYS A 142 -6.28 22.29 -14.73
C LYS A 142 -6.06 23.24 -13.56
N THR A 143 -4.87 23.21 -12.94
CA THR A 143 -4.55 24.03 -11.76
C THR A 143 -4.61 25.54 -12.01
N ARG A 144 -4.44 25.97 -13.25
CA ARG A 144 -4.44 27.42 -13.64
C ARG A 144 -5.60 27.83 -14.54
N ASN A 145 -6.56 26.96 -14.78
CA ASN A 145 -7.71 27.25 -15.64
C ASN A 145 -9.02 27.04 -14.85
N LYS A 146 -10.03 27.85 -15.16
CA LYS A 146 -11.36 27.69 -14.55
C LYS A 146 -12.20 26.61 -15.24
N ASN A 147 -11.81 26.15 -16.42
CA ASN A 147 -12.59 25.17 -17.17
C ASN A 147 -12.47 23.77 -16.53
N ILE A 148 -13.60 23.11 -16.44
CA ILE A 148 -13.75 21.74 -15.98
C ILE A 148 -14.14 20.90 -17.18
N LYS A 149 -13.49 19.76 -17.36
CA LYS A 149 -13.83 18.75 -18.35
C LYS A 149 -14.47 17.57 -17.63
N ILE A 150 -15.62 17.09 -18.13
CA ILE A 150 -16.13 15.78 -17.72
C ILE A 150 -15.27 14.73 -18.44
N VAL A 151 -14.64 13.85 -17.67
CA VAL A 151 -13.85 12.74 -18.20
C VAL A 151 -14.74 11.54 -18.44
N ALA A 152 -15.51 11.15 -17.44
CA ALA A 152 -16.41 10.00 -17.49
C ALA A 152 -17.54 10.15 -16.46
N ASN A 153 -18.57 9.33 -16.62
CA ASN A 153 -19.59 9.08 -15.61
C ASN A 153 -19.79 7.56 -15.49
N ILE A 154 -19.55 7.01 -14.32
CA ILE A 154 -19.75 5.57 -14.07
C ILE A 154 -21.11 5.26 -13.44
N ASN A 155 -21.92 6.31 -13.15
CA ASN A 155 -23.27 6.21 -12.57
C ASN A 155 -23.35 5.41 -11.26
N ASN A 156 -22.24 5.32 -10.53
CA ASN A 156 -22.14 4.64 -9.23
C ASN A 156 -21.18 5.38 -8.31
N VAL A 157 -21.32 5.23 -7.01
CA VAL A 157 -20.43 5.86 -6.03
C VAL A 157 -19.01 5.35 -6.21
N ILE A 158 -18.06 6.27 -6.38
CA ILE A 158 -16.64 5.91 -6.48
C ILE A 158 -16.07 5.80 -5.06
N ASN A 159 -15.74 4.58 -4.66
CA ASN A 159 -15.16 4.29 -3.35
C ASN A 159 -13.68 4.61 -3.30
N ASP A 160 -12.97 4.36 -4.41
CA ASP A 160 -11.56 4.71 -4.56
C ASP A 160 -11.18 4.89 -6.03
N ALA A 161 -10.10 5.65 -6.28
CA ALA A 161 -9.58 5.85 -7.62
C ALA A 161 -8.07 6.06 -7.60
N ILE A 162 -7.40 5.60 -8.63
CA ILE A 162 -5.96 5.77 -8.85
C ILE A 162 -5.69 6.12 -10.32
N CYS A 163 -4.64 6.90 -10.57
CA CYS A 163 -4.17 7.17 -11.92
C CYS A 163 -2.98 6.26 -12.24
N THR A 164 -2.93 5.71 -13.45
CA THR A 164 -1.77 4.91 -13.89
C THR A 164 -0.52 5.78 -13.99
N VAL A 165 0.67 5.18 -13.84
CA VAL A 165 1.96 5.89 -13.83
C VAL A 165 2.22 6.62 -15.16
N ASP A 166 1.73 6.08 -16.27
CA ASP A 166 1.80 6.71 -17.59
C ASP A 166 0.79 7.86 -17.77
N GLU A 167 -0.18 7.99 -16.84
CA GLU A 167 -1.29 8.94 -16.85
C GLU A 167 -2.21 8.82 -18.08
N LYS A 168 -2.32 7.62 -18.65
CA LYS A 168 -3.26 7.34 -19.74
C LYS A 168 -4.62 6.84 -19.26
N HIS A 169 -4.67 6.27 -18.05
CA HIS A 169 -5.88 5.68 -17.50
C HIS A 169 -6.13 6.16 -16.08
N ILE A 170 -7.39 6.21 -15.70
CA ILE A 170 -7.84 6.26 -14.31
C ILE A 170 -8.55 4.95 -14.01
N ILE A 171 -8.21 4.35 -12.88
CA ILE A 171 -8.82 3.11 -12.40
C ILE A 171 -9.67 3.48 -11.20
N THR A 172 -10.91 3.06 -11.20
CA THR A 172 -11.87 3.32 -10.11
C THR A 172 -12.42 2.02 -9.58
N CYS A 173 -12.80 1.98 -8.34
CA CYS A 173 -13.67 0.93 -7.82
C CYS A 173 -14.96 1.52 -7.25
N ASP A 174 -16.01 0.78 -7.44
CA ASP A 174 -17.32 1.00 -6.85
C ASP A 174 -17.80 -0.27 -6.13
N ASP A 175 -19.06 -0.30 -5.72
CA ASP A 175 -19.62 -1.45 -4.99
C ASP A 175 -19.64 -2.73 -5.84
N GLU A 176 -19.70 -2.61 -7.16
CA GLU A 176 -19.94 -3.71 -8.08
C GLU A 176 -18.72 -4.13 -8.89
N SER A 177 -17.81 -3.19 -9.17
CA SER A 177 -16.72 -3.44 -10.12
C SER A 177 -15.51 -2.54 -9.95
N ILE A 178 -14.41 -2.96 -10.56
CA ILE A 178 -13.25 -2.12 -10.84
C ILE A 178 -13.30 -1.76 -12.33
N LYS A 179 -13.22 -0.46 -12.63
CA LYS A 179 -13.29 0.06 -14.00
C LYS A 179 -11.99 0.74 -14.38
N ILE A 180 -11.46 0.39 -15.55
CA ILE A 180 -10.32 1.08 -16.17
C ILE A 180 -10.86 2.00 -17.26
N ILE A 181 -10.58 3.28 -17.13
CA ILE A 181 -11.15 4.33 -17.97
C ILE A 181 -10.02 5.03 -18.72
N SER A 182 -10.14 5.12 -20.03
CA SER A 182 -9.20 5.86 -20.87
C SER A 182 -9.36 7.37 -20.64
N LEU A 183 -8.27 8.06 -20.31
CA LEU A 183 -8.27 9.52 -20.15
C LEU A 183 -8.31 10.29 -21.46
N GLU A 184 -8.05 9.62 -22.58
CA GLU A 184 -8.15 10.19 -23.92
C GLU A 184 -9.61 10.23 -24.38
N SER A 185 -10.28 9.07 -24.38
CA SER A 185 -11.65 8.92 -24.87
C SER A 185 -12.73 9.13 -23.81
N GLY A 186 -12.40 8.96 -22.52
CA GLY A 186 -13.38 8.93 -21.43
C GLY A 186 -14.19 7.63 -21.35
N SER A 187 -13.87 6.64 -22.17
CA SER A 187 -14.58 5.37 -22.21
C SER A 187 -14.02 4.35 -21.21
N ILE A 188 -14.90 3.51 -20.68
CA ILE A 188 -14.49 2.32 -19.92
C ILE A 188 -13.91 1.32 -20.91
N ILE A 189 -12.62 0.99 -20.74
CA ILE A 189 -11.91 0.04 -21.61
C ILE A 189 -11.84 -1.37 -21.01
N SER A 190 -12.03 -1.47 -19.70
CA SER A 190 -12.06 -2.75 -18.98
C SER A 190 -12.92 -2.63 -17.73
N GLU A 191 -13.65 -3.69 -17.41
CA GLU A 191 -14.47 -3.79 -16.20
C GLU A 191 -14.29 -5.16 -15.57
N ILE A 192 -13.79 -5.18 -14.34
CA ILE A 192 -13.63 -6.37 -13.52
C ILE A 192 -14.78 -6.40 -12.52
N LYS A 193 -15.76 -7.28 -12.74
CA LYS A 193 -16.91 -7.42 -11.84
C LYS A 193 -16.50 -8.08 -10.53
N ASN A 194 -17.09 -7.62 -9.45
CA ASN A 194 -16.89 -8.22 -8.14
C ASN A 194 -17.58 -9.60 -8.11
N PRO A 195 -16.83 -10.70 -7.93
CA PRO A 195 -17.41 -12.03 -7.85
C PRO A 195 -18.02 -12.34 -6.48
N TYR A 196 -17.87 -11.42 -5.52
CA TYR A 196 -18.31 -11.61 -4.13
C TYR A 196 -19.51 -10.72 -3.81
N SER A 197 -20.33 -11.15 -2.87
CA SER A 197 -21.42 -10.33 -2.29
C SER A 197 -20.87 -9.32 -1.28
N SER A 198 -19.93 -8.48 -1.70
CA SER A 198 -19.21 -7.52 -0.86
C SER A 198 -18.67 -6.38 -1.71
N TYR A 199 -18.59 -5.19 -1.15
CA TYR A 199 -18.17 -3.98 -1.87
C TYR A 199 -16.65 -3.87 -1.97
N PHE A 200 -16.14 -3.36 -3.10
CA PHE A 200 -14.76 -2.90 -3.17
C PHE A 200 -14.60 -1.58 -2.43
N LEU A 201 -13.68 -1.54 -1.49
CA LEU A 201 -13.42 -0.35 -0.68
C LEU A 201 -12.21 0.43 -1.17
N LYS A 202 -11.18 -0.29 -1.65
CA LYS A 202 -9.90 0.28 -2.05
C LYS A 202 -9.27 -0.52 -3.18
N ILE A 203 -8.46 0.18 -3.97
CA ILE A 203 -7.66 -0.40 -5.05
C ILE A 203 -6.22 0.14 -5.01
N GLY A 204 -5.32 -0.62 -5.59
CA GLY A 204 -3.91 -0.26 -5.76
C GLY A 204 -3.31 -0.91 -6.99
N ILE A 205 -2.25 -0.33 -7.52
CA ILE A 205 -1.45 -0.91 -8.59
C ILE A 205 -0.28 -1.67 -7.94
N TYR A 206 -0.20 -2.98 -8.15
CA TYR A 206 0.93 -3.79 -7.69
C TYR A 206 2.07 -3.78 -8.72
N SER A 207 1.71 -3.86 -10.00
CA SER A 207 2.58 -3.69 -11.16
C SER A 207 1.74 -3.20 -12.35
N ASP A 208 2.38 -2.96 -13.49
CA ASP A 208 1.67 -2.48 -14.69
C ASP A 208 0.52 -3.40 -15.12
N ASP A 209 0.60 -4.70 -14.81
CA ASP A 209 -0.39 -5.70 -15.19
C ASP A 209 -1.18 -6.28 -14.01
N ILE A 210 -0.88 -5.89 -12.77
CA ILE A 210 -1.51 -6.46 -11.58
C ILE A 210 -2.13 -5.35 -10.71
N LEU A 211 -3.43 -5.47 -10.51
CA LEU A 211 -4.16 -4.67 -9.53
C LEU A 211 -4.35 -5.44 -8.22
N ILE A 212 -4.47 -4.70 -7.15
CA ILE A 212 -4.93 -5.22 -5.87
C ILE A 212 -6.23 -4.54 -5.51
N SER A 213 -7.21 -5.29 -5.07
CA SER A 213 -8.42 -4.76 -4.48
C SER A 213 -8.59 -5.21 -3.05
N TRP A 214 -9.30 -4.40 -2.30
CA TRP A 214 -9.75 -4.66 -0.96
C TRP A 214 -11.27 -4.59 -0.90
N SER A 215 -11.90 -5.59 -0.29
CA SER A 215 -13.36 -5.65 -0.14
C SER A 215 -13.79 -5.62 1.33
N GLU A 216 -15.02 -5.18 1.59
CA GLU A 216 -15.59 -5.02 2.93
C GLU A 216 -15.54 -6.32 3.75
N ASN A 217 -15.69 -7.47 3.10
CA ASN A 217 -15.61 -8.79 3.75
C ASN A 217 -14.21 -9.25 4.16
N GLY A 218 -13.20 -8.36 4.03
CA GLY A 218 -11.82 -8.65 4.36
C GLY A 218 -11.03 -9.36 3.26
N MET A 219 -11.56 -9.44 2.04
CA MET A 219 -10.85 -10.07 0.93
C MET A 219 -9.88 -9.08 0.28
N ILE A 220 -8.64 -9.51 0.08
CA ILE A 220 -7.63 -8.84 -0.73
C ILE A 220 -7.39 -9.72 -1.92
N SER A 221 -7.69 -9.20 -3.10
CA SER A 221 -7.57 -9.96 -4.35
C SER A 221 -6.55 -9.32 -5.27
N TYR A 222 -5.70 -10.14 -5.86
CA TYR A 222 -4.76 -9.76 -6.90
C TYR A 222 -5.37 -10.12 -8.25
N TRP A 223 -5.43 -9.15 -9.14
CA TRP A 223 -6.09 -9.27 -10.43
C TRP A 223 -5.09 -9.09 -11.56
N ASP A 224 -5.12 -9.99 -12.52
CA ASP A 224 -4.50 -9.76 -13.82
C ASP A 224 -5.41 -8.84 -14.64
N ILE A 225 -4.88 -7.66 -15.01
CA ILE A 225 -5.64 -6.62 -15.72
C ILE A 225 -6.05 -7.10 -17.11
N ASN A 226 -5.20 -7.90 -17.78
CA ASN A 226 -5.41 -8.31 -19.17
C ASN A 226 -6.45 -9.43 -19.28
N SER A 227 -6.36 -10.44 -18.45
CA SER A 227 -7.32 -11.55 -18.40
C SER A 227 -8.55 -11.24 -17.56
N GLN A 228 -8.54 -10.13 -16.79
CA GLN A 228 -9.61 -9.74 -15.86
C GLN A 228 -9.95 -10.83 -14.83
N SER A 229 -8.98 -11.65 -14.49
CA SER A 229 -9.13 -12.78 -13.59
C SER A 229 -8.35 -12.61 -12.29
N VAL A 230 -8.80 -13.29 -11.26
CA VAL A 230 -8.09 -13.35 -9.97
C VAL A 230 -6.84 -14.21 -10.12
N ILE A 231 -5.69 -13.67 -9.75
CA ILE A 231 -4.42 -14.41 -9.66
C ILE A 231 -4.38 -15.18 -8.35
N THR A 232 -4.64 -14.49 -7.26
CA THR A 232 -4.62 -15.05 -5.90
C THR A 232 -5.35 -14.14 -4.93
N GLU A 233 -5.66 -14.68 -3.75
CA GLU A 233 -6.43 -13.98 -2.73
C GLU A 233 -5.90 -14.24 -1.34
N ILE A 234 -6.07 -13.25 -0.48
CA ILE A 234 -5.79 -13.35 0.95
C ILE A 234 -7.06 -12.93 1.69
N ARG A 235 -7.54 -13.77 2.59
CA ARG A 235 -8.68 -13.42 3.44
C ARG A 235 -8.21 -13.01 4.82
N ALA A 236 -8.39 -11.75 5.17
CA ALA A 236 -8.29 -11.29 6.55
C ALA A 236 -9.50 -11.80 7.34
N LYS A 237 -9.27 -12.38 8.53
CA LYS A 237 -10.33 -13.04 9.31
C LYS A 237 -11.46 -12.11 9.80
N ASN A 238 -11.21 -10.81 9.86
CA ASN A 238 -12.13 -9.79 10.36
C ASN A 238 -12.40 -8.74 9.29
N ALA A 239 -13.56 -8.08 9.32
CA ALA A 239 -13.86 -6.95 8.48
C ALA A 239 -13.02 -5.74 8.92
N TYR A 240 -12.19 -5.24 8.05
CA TYR A 240 -11.40 -4.04 8.25
C TYR A 240 -11.93 -2.95 7.33
N ASN A 241 -12.04 -1.73 7.83
CA ASN A 241 -12.64 -0.63 7.07
C ASN A 241 -11.65 0.41 6.55
N LYS A 242 -10.37 0.27 6.89
CA LYS A 242 -9.29 1.13 6.38
C LYS A 242 -8.10 0.29 5.94
N LEU A 243 -7.59 0.63 4.77
CA LEU A 243 -6.43 0.02 4.18
C LEU A 243 -5.40 1.11 3.84
N LEU A 244 -4.16 0.83 4.14
CA LEU A 244 -2.99 1.56 3.67
C LEU A 244 -2.10 0.62 2.88
N MET A 245 -1.71 1.06 1.69
CA MET A 245 -0.64 0.43 0.93
C MET A 245 0.60 1.30 0.99
N ASN A 246 1.75 0.71 1.29
CA ASN A 246 3.03 1.37 1.13
C ASN A 246 3.79 0.73 -0.03
N ASP A 247 4.40 1.54 -0.91
CA ASP A 247 5.30 1.15 -2.01
C ASP A 247 5.11 -0.28 -2.55
N TYR A 248 3.85 -0.70 -2.72
CA TYR A 248 3.45 -2.00 -3.31
C TYR A 248 4.00 -3.25 -2.60
N SER A 249 4.46 -3.15 -1.36
CA SER A 249 5.02 -4.30 -0.64
C SER A 249 4.30 -4.71 0.62
N GLU A 250 3.58 -3.80 1.25
CA GLU A 250 2.84 -4.09 2.49
C GLU A 250 1.48 -3.42 2.49
N ILE A 251 0.50 -4.12 3.02
CA ILE A 251 -0.81 -3.57 3.34
C ILE A 251 -0.98 -3.55 4.85
N ILE A 252 -1.37 -2.41 5.38
CA ILE A 252 -1.73 -2.25 6.78
C ILE A 252 -3.25 -2.09 6.85
N LEU A 253 -3.89 -2.98 7.57
CA LEU A 253 -5.33 -2.99 7.75
C LEU A 253 -5.70 -2.52 9.14
N SER A 254 -6.76 -1.74 9.24
CA SER A 254 -7.34 -1.30 10.50
C SER A 254 -8.83 -1.64 10.54
N GLY A 255 -9.26 -2.28 11.63
CA GLY A 255 -10.65 -2.69 11.85
C GLY A 255 -11.45 -1.74 12.75
N TYR A 256 -12.78 -1.88 12.73
CA TYR A 256 -13.68 -1.36 13.75
C TYR A 256 -13.63 -2.27 15.00
N TYR A 257 -13.92 -1.73 16.18
CA TYR A 257 -14.14 -2.48 17.42
C TYR A 257 -12.99 -3.40 17.88
N ASN A 258 -12.01 -2.82 18.56
CA ASN A 258 -10.92 -3.52 19.26
C ASN A 258 -10.05 -4.46 18.39
N ASP A 259 -10.21 -4.44 17.09
CA ASP A 259 -9.35 -5.21 16.19
C ASP A 259 -7.99 -4.56 16.05
N ARG A 260 -6.97 -5.37 16.23
CA ARG A 260 -5.58 -4.93 16.11
C ARG A 260 -5.26 -4.67 14.64
N PRO A 261 -4.46 -3.64 14.32
CA PRO A 261 -3.96 -3.48 12.97
C PRO A 261 -3.27 -4.77 12.50
N LEU A 262 -3.61 -5.17 11.30
CA LEU A 262 -3.01 -6.32 10.64
C LEU A 262 -2.08 -5.82 9.55
N VAL A 263 -0.83 -6.27 9.53
CA VAL A 263 0.08 -6.03 8.43
C VAL A 263 0.12 -7.25 7.54
N ILE A 264 -0.05 -7.04 6.26
CA ILE A 264 0.05 -8.05 5.23
C ILE A 264 1.21 -7.67 4.33
N ASN A 265 2.18 -8.55 4.21
CA ASN A 265 3.23 -8.41 3.24
C ASN A 265 2.71 -8.88 1.88
N LEU A 266 2.53 -7.95 0.95
CA LEU A 266 1.99 -8.25 -0.37
C LEU A 266 2.92 -9.11 -1.22
N LYS A 267 4.23 -9.00 -1.01
CA LYS A 267 5.21 -9.82 -1.75
C LYS A 267 5.17 -11.27 -1.30
N GLU A 268 4.82 -11.48 -0.04
CA GLU A 268 4.82 -12.79 0.58
C GLU A 268 3.46 -13.47 0.57
N ILE A 269 2.40 -12.76 0.17
CA ILE A 269 1.01 -13.28 0.13
C ILE A 269 0.65 -14.00 1.45
N LYS A 270 1.13 -13.48 2.57
CA LYS A 270 0.92 -14.08 3.89
C LYS A 270 0.44 -13.05 4.90
N LEU A 271 -0.52 -13.45 5.71
CA LEU A 271 -0.94 -12.68 6.88
C LEU A 271 0.18 -12.65 7.92
N GLU A 272 0.92 -11.56 8.01
CA GLU A 272 1.87 -11.35 9.08
C GLU A 272 1.18 -10.75 10.32
N LYS A 273 1.50 -11.29 11.44
CA LYS A 273 1.07 -11.14 12.84
C LYS A 273 0.29 -9.88 13.26
N LYS A 274 -0.68 -10.12 14.13
CA LYS A 274 -1.39 -9.14 14.97
C LYS A 274 -0.44 -8.40 15.90
N TYR A 275 -0.51 -7.08 15.93
CA TYR A 275 0.24 -6.23 16.86
C TYR A 275 -0.40 -6.17 18.25
N SER A 276 0.40 -5.78 19.24
CA SER A 276 0.20 -5.91 20.70
C SER A 276 -1.17 -5.54 21.30
N GLU A 277 -1.40 -5.99 22.52
CA GLU A 277 -2.68 -6.09 23.25
C GLU A 277 -3.41 -4.79 23.60
N ASN A 278 -2.81 -3.60 23.36
CA ASN A 278 -3.31 -2.33 23.87
C ASN A 278 -3.62 -1.27 22.80
N MET A 279 -3.81 -1.65 21.53
CA MET A 279 -4.19 -0.66 20.52
C MET A 279 -5.69 -0.43 20.49
N ILE A 280 -6.07 0.83 20.70
CA ILE A 280 -7.44 1.32 20.67
C ILE A 280 -7.93 1.43 19.22
N VAL A 281 -9.21 1.26 19.00
CA VAL A 281 -9.91 1.41 17.72
C VAL A 281 -9.40 2.61 16.93
N VAL A 282 -9.01 2.39 15.70
CA VAL A 282 -8.38 3.38 14.85
C VAL A 282 -9.29 3.72 13.68
N ASN A 283 -9.57 5.02 13.49
CA ASN A 283 -10.38 5.50 12.38
C ASN A 283 -9.61 5.64 11.07
N THR A 284 -8.31 5.87 11.17
CA THR A 284 -7.48 6.14 9.98
C THR A 284 -6.01 5.88 10.27
N PHE A 285 -5.29 5.37 9.29
CA PHE A 285 -3.84 5.17 9.30
C PHE A 285 -3.18 5.86 8.13
N LEU A 286 -1.91 6.22 8.30
CA LEU A 286 -1.03 6.67 7.24
C LEU A 286 0.38 6.13 7.45
N SER A 287 1.06 5.79 6.37
CA SER A 287 2.50 5.54 6.33
C SER A 287 3.23 6.75 5.75
N SER A 288 4.40 7.08 6.29
CA SER A 288 5.28 8.10 5.71
C SER A 288 5.90 7.62 4.40
N LEU A 289 6.32 8.55 3.52
CA LEU A 289 6.96 8.21 2.24
C LEU A 289 8.25 7.41 2.41
N ASP A 290 8.97 7.62 3.51
CA ASP A 290 10.17 6.86 3.89
C ASP A 290 9.83 5.58 4.67
N GLN A 291 8.53 5.26 4.85
CA GLN A 291 8.00 4.08 5.53
C GLN A 291 8.47 3.90 6.99
N ASN A 292 9.04 4.94 7.60
CA ASN A 292 9.54 4.86 8.96
C ASN A 292 8.48 5.17 10.01
N PHE A 293 7.37 5.77 9.62
CA PHE A 293 6.33 6.21 10.54
C PHE A 293 4.94 5.75 10.08
N LEU A 294 4.16 5.33 11.06
CA LEU A 294 2.74 5.08 10.92
C LEU A 294 1.99 6.03 11.85
N VAL A 295 1.01 6.74 11.33
CA VAL A 295 0.14 7.61 12.12
C VAL A 295 -1.27 7.09 12.09
N SER A 296 -1.91 7.06 13.24
CA SER A 296 -3.30 6.66 13.40
C SER A 296 -4.14 7.71 14.12
N ALA A 297 -5.43 7.76 13.81
CA ALA A 297 -6.41 8.51 14.58
C ALA A 297 -7.47 7.56 15.12
N ASP A 298 -7.73 7.63 16.43
CA ASP A 298 -8.73 6.79 17.08
C ASP A 298 -10.09 7.50 17.29
N MET A 299 -11.10 6.73 17.71
CA MET A 299 -12.44 7.23 17.99
C MET A 299 -12.49 8.26 19.14
N ASN A 300 -11.46 8.33 19.97
CA ASN A 300 -11.30 9.30 21.04
C ASN A 300 -10.55 10.55 20.60
N HIS A 301 -10.40 10.76 19.28
CA HIS A 301 -9.73 11.93 18.68
C HIS A 301 -8.23 12.02 18.99
N ARG A 302 -7.59 10.89 19.27
CA ARG A 302 -6.15 10.83 19.54
C ARG A 302 -5.42 10.42 18.29
N HIS A 303 -4.42 11.22 17.93
CA HIS A 303 -3.46 10.84 16.91
C HIS A 303 -2.30 10.11 17.58
N ARG A 304 -1.92 8.98 17.04
CA ARG A 304 -0.79 8.19 17.53
C ARG A 304 0.27 8.08 16.45
N LEU A 305 1.49 8.33 16.84
CA LEU A 305 2.68 8.12 16.02
C LEU A 305 3.32 6.80 16.42
N MET A 306 3.54 5.94 15.44
CA MET A 306 4.23 4.68 15.61
C MET A 306 5.44 4.69 14.68
N LYS A 307 6.62 4.32 15.19
CA LYS A 307 7.80 4.15 14.37
C LYS A 307 7.89 2.69 13.92
N LEU A 308 7.99 2.51 12.63
CA LEU A 308 8.36 1.23 12.05
C LEU A 308 9.87 1.10 12.23
N LYS A 309 10.30 0.31 13.22
CA LYS A 309 11.71 0.00 13.39
C LYS A 309 12.04 -1.10 12.40
N GLU A 310 12.65 -0.74 11.29
CA GLU A 310 13.43 -1.73 10.58
C GLU A 310 14.44 -2.29 11.58
N VAL A 311 14.42 -3.60 11.78
CA VAL A 311 15.58 -4.28 12.34
C VAL A 311 16.70 -3.94 11.35
N ASN A 312 17.68 -3.15 11.78
CA ASN A 312 18.85 -2.84 10.97
C ASN A 312 19.51 -4.15 10.56
N PHE A 313 19.10 -4.66 9.42
CA PHE A 313 19.93 -5.57 8.68
C PHE A 313 21.05 -4.72 8.10
N THR A 314 22.26 -4.97 8.52
CA THR A 314 23.43 -4.59 7.75
C THR A 314 23.09 -4.88 6.30
N PRO A 315 23.23 -3.92 5.36
CA PRO A 315 23.02 -4.23 3.96
C PRO A 315 23.93 -5.43 3.70
N LEU A 316 23.33 -6.59 3.44
CA LEU A 316 24.10 -7.70 2.92
C LEU A 316 24.66 -7.17 1.60
N VAL A 317 25.90 -6.76 1.66
CA VAL A 317 26.72 -6.67 0.46
C VAL A 317 26.55 -8.05 -0.15
N ILE A 318 26.02 -8.13 -1.37
CA ILE A 318 26.13 -9.35 -2.16
C ILE A 318 27.63 -9.52 -2.28
N GLN A 319 28.23 -10.23 -1.31
CA GLN A 319 29.61 -10.63 -1.45
C GLN A 319 29.68 -11.34 -2.78
N GLU A 320 30.78 -11.20 -3.50
CA GLU A 320 31.05 -11.85 -4.79
C GLU A 320 31.03 -13.38 -4.63
N ARG A 321 29.86 -13.91 -4.25
CA ARG A 321 29.63 -15.37 -4.22
C ARG A 321 29.42 -15.85 -5.62
N GLN A 322 30.00 -16.97 -5.95
CA GLN A 322 29.75 -17.62 -7.24
C GLN A 322 28.27 -17.94 -7.40
N LEU A 323 27.77 -17.83 -8.63
CA LEU A 323 26.40 -18.25 -8.95
C LEU A 323 26.42 -19.72 -9.35
N GLN A 324 25.62 -20.54 -8.67
CA GLN A 324 25.54 -21.99 -8.93
C GLN A 324 24.10 -22.39 -9.28
N GLY A 325 23.99 -23.47 -10.09
CA GLY A 325 22.70 -24.06 -10.41
C GLY A 325 21.84 -23.21 -11.31
N ASP A 326 22.45 -22.49 -12.26
CA ASP A 326 21.77 -21.64 -13.22
C ASP A 326 20.64 -22.41 -13.93
N LYS A 327 19.40 -22.03 -13.67
CA LYS A 327 18.19 -22.57 -14.32
C LYS A 327 17.58 -21.47 -15.14
N PHE A 328 17.33 -21.75 -16.40
CA PHE A 328 16.74 -20.80 -17.32
C PHE A 328 15.34 -21.26 -17.74
N PHE A 329 14.39 -20.32 -17.72
CA PHE A 329 13.01 -20.53 -18.14
C PHE A 329 12.57 -19.43 -19.11
N GLU A 330 11.94 -19.80 -20.21
CA GLU A 330 11.16 -18.86 -21.02
C GLU A 330 9.70 -18.98 -20.62
N VAL A 331 9.06 -17.84 -20.33
CA VAL A 331 7.67 -17.78 -19.90
C VAL A 331 6.91 -16.71 -20.67
N LYS A 332 5.62 -16.93 -20.90
CA LYS A 332 4.72 -15.93 -21.49
C LYS A 332 4.05 -15.08 -20.43
N SER A 333 3.89 -15.62 -19.24
CA SER A 333 3.28 -14.91 -18.11
C SER A 333 4.05 -13.63 -17.79
N ARG A 334 3.32 -12.61 -17.41
CA ARG A 334 3.89 -11.33 -16.93
C ARG A 334 4.24 -11.34 -15.45
N TYR A 335 3.96 -12.42 -14.79
CA TYR A 335 4.30 -12.71 -13.41
C TYR A 335 4.54 -14.20 -13.23
N ILE A 336 5.21 -14.54 -12.14
CA ILE A 336 5.36 -15.91 -11.67
C ILE A 336 5.02 -16.00 -10.18
N MET A 337 4.55 -17.15 -9.76
CA MET A 337 4.51 -17.50 -8.34
C MET A 337 5.69 -18.37 -7.99
N VAL A 338 6.41 -18.01 -6.94
CA VAL A 338 7.56 -18.76 -6.40
C VAL A 338 7.17 -19.27 -5.03
N ASN A 339 6.99 -20.56 -4.90
CA ASN A 339 6.77 -21.21 -3.62
C ASN A 339 8.09 -21.78 -3.12
N ILE A 340 8.43 -21.54 -1.86
CA ILE A 340 9.65 -22.04 -1.20
C ILE A 340 9.29 -22.68 0.13
N TRP A 341 9.93 -23.79 0.45
CA TRP A 341 9.77 -24.52 1.71
C TRP A 341 10.97 -25.44 1.94
N ASP A 342 11.03 -26.06 3.10
CA ASP A 342 11.94 -27.14 3.41
C ASP A 342 11.19 -28.47 3.20
N ASP A 343 11.58 -29.27 2.21
CA ASP A 343 10.95 -30.57 1.89
C ASP A 343 11.63 -31.75 2.60
N GLU A 344 12.85 -31.56 3.12
CA GLU A 344 13.60 -32.58 3.83
C GLU A 344 13.38 -32.48 5.36
N LYS A 345 14.41 -32.24 6.10
CA LYS A 345 14.38 -32.08 7.56
C LYS A 345 14.55 -30.60 7.91
N VAL A 346 13.57 -30.07 8.65
CA VAL A 346 13.68 -28.67 9.13
C VAL A 346 14.87 -28.60 10.10
N ASP A 347 16.01 -28.14 9.61
CA ASP A 347 17.29 -28.11 10.29
C ASP A 347 17.73 -26.70 10.71
N GLY A 348 16.88 -25.71 10.44
CA GLY A 348 17.11 -24.31 10.78
C GLY A 348 17.70 -23.47 9.65
N ASP A 349 17.63 -23.97 8.42
CA ASP A 349 18.02 -23.23 7.23
C ASP A 349 17.34 -21.87 7.14
N THR A 350 18.13 -20.86 6.82
CA THR A 350 17.66 -19.47 6.67
C THR A 350 18.21 -18.91 5.37
N LEU A 351 17.33 -18.35 4.55
CA LEU A 351 17.71 -17.74 3.27
C LEU A 351 17.13 -16.34 3.07
N SER A 352 17.77 -15.60 2.18
CA SER A 352 17.26 -14.35 1.61
C SER A 352 17.12 -14.51 0.11
N ILE A 353 16.14 -13.79 -0.48
CA ILE A 353 15.89 -13.81 -1.92
C ILE A 353 16.02 -12.41 -2.48
N ASN A 354 16.85 -12.29 -3.51
CA ASN A 354 16.97 -11.09 -4.32
C ASN A 354 16.28 -11.30 -5.67
N PHE A 355 15.46 -10.35 -6.11
CA PHE A 355 14.81 -10.37 -7.39
C PHE A 355 15.14 -9.09 -8.16
N ASN A 356 15.78 -9.23 -9.33
CA ASN A 356 16.19 -8.11 -10.17
C ASN A 356 16.98 -7.03 -9.41
N GLY A 357 17.91 -7.44 -8.55
CA GLY A 357 18.75 -6.55 -7.76
C GLY A 357 18.10 -6.02 -6.47
N LYS A 358 16.83 -6.34 -6.20
CA LYS A 358 16.10 -5.91 -4.99
C LYS A 358 15.86 -7.09 -4.05
N TRP A 359 16.21 -6.94 -2.77
CA TRP A 359 15.86 -7.93 -1.75
C TRP A 359 14.34 -7.92 -1.52
N ILE A 360 13.69 -9.07 -1.76
CA ILE A 360 12.26 -9.26 -1.61
C ILE A 360 11.89 -10.13 -0.40
N LEU A 361 12.83 -10.95 0.06
CA LEU A 361 12.72 -11.76 1.27
C LEU A 361 14.08 -11.71 1.98
N LYS A 362 14.07 -11.53 3.29
CA LYS A 362 15.31 -11.44 4.08
C LYS A 362 15.21 -12.33 5.32
N ASN A 363 16.29 -13.06 5.62
CA ASN A 363 16.43 -13.90 6.83
C ASN A 363 15.21 -14.79 7.09
N HIS A 364 14.69 -15.41 6.05
CA HIS A 364 13.53 -16.28 6.16
C HIS A 364 13.94 -17.69 6.60
N HIS A 365 13.39 -18.14 7.73
CA HIS A 365 13.55 -19.53 8.17
C HIS A 365 12.67 -20.44 7.32
N LEU A 366 13.31 -21.44 6.69
CA LEU A 366 12.59 -22.47 5.96
C LEU A 366 11.80 -23.36 6.92
N THR A 367 10.61 -23.71 6.50
CA THR A 367 9.70 -24.60 7.24
C THR A 367 8.98 -25.52 6.23
N LYS A 368 8.26 -26.52 6.71
CA LYS A 368 7.40 -27.36 5.85
C LYS A 368 6.27 -26.59 5.18
N GLU A 369 5.88 -25.45 5.74
CA GLU A 369 4.84 -24.59 5.17
C GLU A 369 5.41 -23.81 3.98
N LYS A 370 4.72 -23.87 2.84
CA LYS A 370 5.13 -23.15 1.62
C LYS A 370 5.00 -21.64 1.82
N LYS A 371 6.08 -20.93 1.51
CA LYS A 371 6.11 -19.48 1.38
C LYS A 371 5.92 -19.11 -0.07
N THR A 372 4.85 -18.39 -0.40
CA THR A 372 4.53 -17.97 -1.77
C THR A 372 4.94 -16.52 -2.00
N LEU A 373 5.65 -16.26 -3.09
CA LEU A 373 6.02 -14.93 -3.58
C LEU A 373 5.40 -14.74 -4.97
N LEU A 374 4.73 -13.62 -5.19
CA LEU A 374 4.26 -13.21 -6.52
C LEU A 374 5.25 -12.19 -7.09
N LEU A 375 5.90 -12.53 -8.20
CA LEU A 375 6.97 -11.74 -8.81
C LEU A 375 6.54 -11.23 -10.19
N PRO A 376 6.33 -9.92 -10.38
CA PRO A 376 6.06 -9.33 -11.68
C PRO A 376 7.33 -9.32 -12.52
N LEU A 377 7.24 -9.82 -13.75
CA LEU A 377 8.37 -9.93 -14.66
C LEU A 377 8.52 -8.67 -15.52
N LYS A 378 9.75 -8.27 -15.78
CA LYS A 378 10.05 -7.22 -16.75
C LYS A 378 9.85 -7.81 -18.14
N LYS A 379 9.08 -7.09 -18.96
CA LYS A 379 8.69 -7.50 -20.31
C LYS A 379 9.89 -7.56 -21.26
N ASN A 380 9.97 -8.63 -22.05
CA ASN A 380 11.04 -8.87 -23.05
C ASN A 380 12.44 -8.71 -22.47
N GLN A 381 12.63 -9.08 -21.22
CA GLN A 381 13.90 -8.99 -20.51
C GLN A 381 14.13 -10.23 -19.66
N GLU A 382 15.39 -10.47 -19.33
CA GLU A 382 15.78 -11.45 -18.35
C GLU A 382 15.48 -10.92 -16.94
N ASN A 383 14.91 -11.76 -16.11
CA ASN A 383 14.64 -11.54 -14.71
C ASN A 383 15.42 -12.55 -13.90
N GLU A 384 16.06 -12.11 -12.82
CA GLU A 384 16.90 -12.94 -11.99
C GLU A 384 16.33 -13.11 -10.60
N ILE A 385 16.30 -14.33 -10.10
CA ILE A 385 16.02 -14.67 -8.71
C ILE A 385 17.28 -15.28 -8.11
N ILE A 386 17.85 -14.66 -7.09
CA ILE A 386 19.04 -15.13 -6.40
C ILE A 386 18.65 -15.60 -5.00
N PHE A 387 18.98 -16.83 -4.68
CA PHE A 387 18.80 -17.46 -3.38
C PHE A 387 20.12 -17.39 -2.59
N HIS A 388 20.10 -16.68 -1.49
CA HIS A 388 21.27 -16.42 -0.66
C HIS A 388 21.11 -17.10 0.70
N ALA A 389 22.06 -18.00 1.04
CA ALA A 389 22.09 -18.63 2.36
C ALA A 389 22.53 -17.63 3.43
N GLU A 390 21.72 -17.48 4.46
CA GLU A 390 22.05 -16.66 5.63
C GLU A 390 22.75 -17.50 6.72
N ASN A 391 22.41 -18.78 6.76
CA ASN A 391 23.08 -19.82 7.54
C ASN A 391 23.04 -21.12 6.76
N LEU A 392 23.65 -22.17 7.32
CA LEU A 392 23.68 -23.49 6.67
C LEU A 392 22.89 -24.55 7.46
N GLY A 393 22.04 -24.13 8.38
CA GLY A 393 21.31 -25.06 9.24
C GLY A 393 22.25 -25.94 10.10
N SER A 394 21.74 -27.09 10.50
CA SER A 394 22.57 -28.13 11.16
C SER A 394 23.17 -29.13 10.16
N GLU A 395 22.70 -29.18 8.93
CA GLU A 395 23.09 -30.12 7.88
C GLU A 395 23.40 -29.37 6.55
N PRO A 396 24.63 -28.82 6.36
CA PRO A 396 25.01 -28.09 5.14
C PRO A 396 24.95 -28.95 3.86
N PRO A 397 24.66 -28.35 2.65
CA PRO A 397 24.41 -26.93 2.38
C PRO A 397 22.98 -26.52 2.73
N ASN A 398 22.73 -25.19 2.79
CA ASN A 398 21.36 -24.69 2.86
C ASN A 398 20.57 -25.12 1.62
N THR A 399 19.46 -25.81 1.83
CA THR A 399 18.60 -26.35 0.79
C THR A 399 17.19 -25.80 0.89
N ALA A 400 16.63 -25.43 -0.25
CA ALA A 400 15.26 -25.00 -0.38
C ALA A 400 14.56 -25.73 -1.50
N ALA A 401 13.42 -26.34 -1.22
CA ALA A 401 12.49 -26.76 -2.24
C ALA A 401 11.85 -25.53 -2.86
N VAL A 402 11.84 -25.45 -4.17
CA VAL A 402 11.29 -24.35 -4.95
C VAL A 402 10.33 -24.88 -5.99
N GLN A 403 9.15 -24.27 -6.05
CA GLN A 403 8.18 -24.49 -7.12
C GLN A 403 7.92 -23.17 -7.83
N LEU A 404 8.15 -23.13 -9.14
CA LEU A 404 7.69 -22.04 -10.00
C LEU A 404 6.33 -22.40 -10.57
N GLU A 405 5.40 -21.45 -10.55
CA GLU A 405 4.12 -21.55 -11.23
C GLU A 405 3.96 -20.37 -12.18
N TYR A 406 3.71 -20.66 -13.47
CA TYR A 406 3.65 -19.69 -14.57
C TYR A 406 2.76 -20.22 -15.72
N ASP A 407 2.50 -19.39 -16.72
CA ASP A 407 1.81 -19.74 -17.96
C ASP A 407 0.54 -20.59 -17.73
N ASN A 408 -0.44 -20.01 -17.00
CA ASN A 408 -1.72 -20.65 -16.71
C ASN A 408 -1.62 -21.94 -15.89
N GLY A 409 -0.73 -21.97 -14.91
CA GLY A 409 -0.65 -23.04 -13.92
C GLY A 409 0.38 -24.14 -14.22
N ILE A 410 1.30 -23.91 -15.15
CA ILE A 410 2.47 -24.80 -15.31
C ILE A 410 3.31 -24.73 -14.03
N LYS A 411 3.57 -25.90 -13.43
CA LYS A 411 4.39 -26.03 -12.22
C LYS A 411 5.68 -26.75 -12.51
N LYS A 412 6.78 -26.19 -11.98
CA LYS A 412 8.11 -26.80 -12.03
C LYS A 412 8.71 -26.82 -10.65
N ASP A 413 9.00 -28.01 -10.15
CA ASP A 413 9.62 -28.24 -8.84
C ASP A 413 11.11 -28.54 -9.02
N PHE A 414 11.92 -28.03 -8.12
CA PHE A 414 13.35 -28.28 -8.02
C PHE A 414 13.91 -27.86 -6.65
N THR A 415 15.09 -28.38 -6.33
CA THR A 415 15.79 -27.99 -5.11
C THR A 415 16.85 -26.95 -5.45
N MET A 416 16.86 -25.83 -4.74
CA MET A 416 17.93 -24.83 -4.78
C MET A 416 18.90 -25.10 -3.64
N ARG A 417 20.18 -25.01 -3.96
CA ARG A 417 21.26 -25.14 -2.99
C ARG A 417 22.07 -23.86 -2.96
N SER A 418 22.38 -23.39 -1.78
CA SER A 418 23.24 -22.23 -1.56
C SER A 418 24.12 -22.46 -0.33
N ASN A 419 25.29 -21.86 -0.33
CA ASN A 419 26.22 -21.89 0.79
C ASN A 419 26.91 -20.54 0.93
N PHE A 420 27.94 -20.43 1.77
CA PHE A 420 28.66 -19.17 1.96
C PHE A 420 29.56 -18.78 0.78
N ASP A 421 29.84 -19.71 -0.14
CA ASP A 421 30.69 -19.47 -1.32
C ASP A 421 29.86 -19.25 -2.58
N ALA A 422 28.63 -19.80 -2.63
CA ALA A 422 27.79 -19.77 -3.81
C ALA A 422 26.32 -19.52 -3.51
N ASN A 423 25.70 -18.72 -4.36
CA ASN A 423 24.25 -18.44 -4.38
C ASN A 423 23.57 -19.30 -5.44
N GLY A 424 22.36 -19.80 -5.14
CA GLY A 424 21.50 -20.36 -6.15
C GLY A 424 20.89 -19.29 -7.04
N ILE A 425 20.77 -19.53 -8.37
CA ILE A 425 20.17 -18.58 -9.29
C ILE A 425 19.15 -19.23 -10.22
N ILE A 426 18.08 -18.49 -10.50
CA ILE A 426 17.09 -18.80 -11.54
C ILE A 426 16.99 -17.59 -12.45
N ARG A 427 17.06 -17.80 -13.76
CA ARG A 427 16.83 -16.79 -14.78
C ARG A 427 15.57 -17.07 -15.55
N ILE A 428 14.77 -16.04 -15.75
CA ILE A 428 13.48 -16.12 -16.38
C ILE A 428 13.40 -15.04 -17.45
N PHE A 429 13.25 -15.46 -18.69
CA PHE A 429 13.00 -14.56 -19.80
C PHE A 429 11.49 -14.51 -20.07
N GLN A 430 10.92 -13.31 -19.90
CA GLN A 430 9.53 -13.08 -20.25
C GLN A 430 9.44 -12.76 -21.73
N LYS A 431 8.70 -13.57 -22.48
CA LYS A 431 8.52 -13.47 -23.93
C LYS A 431 7.07 -13.11 -24.25
N GLU A 432 6.88 -12.21 -25.20
CA GLU A 432 5.53 -11.89 -25.71
C GLU A 432 4.83 -13.06 -26.36
#